data_e8b053c0fe559460925b714a158bc349
#
_entry.id   e8b053c0fe559460925b714a158bc349
#
_cell.length_a   1.000
_cell.length_b   1.000
_cell.length_c   1.000
_cell.angle_alpha   90.00
_cell.angle_beta   90.00
_cell.angle_gamma   90.00
#
_symmetry.space_group_name_H-M   'P 1'
#
loop_
_entity.id
_entity.type
_entity.pdbx_description
1 polymer ?
#
loop_
_entity_poly.entity_id
_entity_poly.type
_entity_poly.pdbx_seq_one_letter_code
_entity_poly.pdbx_strand_id
1 'polypeptide(L)'
;YREAARFSHRFELMQFWYLLRGEGMVCAGCHMIRMRCFDEAVPNRMIYPARRGQNYQLMLPVCYKFPHAFLDEPLYGYVKYQNGMSAGDVTETDKLRRIAEHETILLQTAKQIKMPEAEYQKCLDEIEKRYALQRFYTAIDFRNKVLLQEQYAILKKHGAVTHDIKKLYRRNRTVLHKLCFKFYEGGKNYVQNFGDRARL
;
A
#
# COMPACT_ATOMS: atom_id res chain seq x y z
N TYR A 1 15.45 5.75 -0.12
CA TYR A 1 16.41 6.04 -1.21
C TYR A 1 17.07 4.76 -1.74
N ARG A 2 17.70 3.95 -0.86
CA ARG A 2 18.33 2.68 -1.25
C ARG A 2 17.32 1.62 -1.71
N GLU A 3 16.08 1.65 -1.22
CA GLU A 3 15.02 0.74 -1.68
C GLU A 3 14.53 1.11 -3.08
N ALA A 4 14.36 2.39 -3.38
CA ALA A 4 14.00 2.83 -4.73
C ALA A 4 15.05 2.40 -5.78
N ALA A 5 16.35 2.50 -5.46
CA ALA A 5 17.45 2.06 -6.31
C ALA A 5 17.43 0.55 -6.57
N ARG A 6 17.03 -0.29 -5.59
CA ARG A 6 16.89 -1.74 -5.78
C ARG A 6 15.83 -2.11 -6.82
N PHE A 7 14.82 -1.27 -7.00
CA PHE A 7 13.72 -1.49 -7.95
C PHE A 7 14.01 -0.92 -9.34
N SER A 8 14.99 -0.02 -9.49
CA SER A 8 15.29 0.66 -10.76
C SER A 8 15.83 -0.25 -11.85
N HIS A 9 16.48 -1.35 -11.48
CA HIS A 9 17.04 -2.32 -12.43
C HIS A 9 16.05 -3.40 -12.88
N ARG A 10 14.82 -3.38 -12.40
CA ARG A 10 13.79 -4.36 -12.69
C ARG A 10 12.68 -3.79 -13.57
N PHE A 11 12.99 -3.49 -14.85
CA PHE A 11 12.04 -3.54 -15.97
C PHE A 11 10.77 -2.69 -16.07
N GLU A 12 10.61 -2.16 -17.18
CA GLU A 12 9.74 -1.27 -17.90
C GLU A 12 8.24 -1.36 -17.58
N LEU A 13 7.63 -2.53 -17.59
CA LEU A 13 6.22 -2.73 -17.22
C LEU A 13 6.00 -3.01 -15.72
N MET A 14 7.05 -3.37 -15.01
CA MET A 14 6.94 -3.70 -13.59
C MET A 14 6.68 -2.46 -12.72
N GLN A 15 7.12 -1.28 -13.15
CA GLN A 15 6.88 -0.04 -12.39
C GLN A 15 5.40 0.27 -12.25
N PHE A 16 4.59 0.04 -13.27
CA PHE A 16 3.14 0.19 -13.19
C PHE A 16 2.55 -0.67 -12.07
N TRP A 17 2.90 -1.97 -12.02
CA TRP A 17 2.40 -2.90 -11.02
C TRP A 17 2.90 -2.58 -9.61
N TYR A 18 4.17 -2.15 -9.48
CA TYR A 18 4.72 -1.70 -8.19
C TYR A 18 3.98 -0.48 -7.66
N LEU A 19 3.73 0.52 -8.50
CA LEU A 19 2.98 1.71 -8.11
C LEU A 19 1.54 1.35 -7.73
N LEU A 20 0.89 0.49 -8.52
CA LEU A 20 -0.48 0.06 -8.28
C LEU A 20 -0.62 -0.66 -6.93
N ARG A 21 0.32 -1.54 -6.60
CA ARG A 21 0.36 -2.27 -5.33
C ARG A 21 0.79 -1.40 -4.15
N GLY A 22 1.36 -0.24 -4.39
CA GLY A 22 1.90 0.63 -3.34
C GLY A 22 3.28 0.22 -2.84
N GLU A 23 4.01 -0.59 -3.61
CA GLU A 23 5.37 -1.04 -3.34
C GLU A 23 6.40 -0.01 -3.82
N GLY A 24 6.01 0.89 -4.74
CA GLY A 24 6.83 1.97 -5.25
C GLY A 24 6.62 3.27 -4.49
N MET A 25 7.66 4.11 -4.46
CA MET A 25 7.58 5.46 -3.90
C MET A 25 6.88 6.39 -4.88
N VAL A 26 5.82 7.05 -4.42
CA VAL A 26 5.15 8.13 -5.13
C VAL A 26 5.32 9.42 -4.33
N CYS A 27 6.36 10.18 -4.68
CA CYS A 27 6.63 11.48 -4.07
C CYS A 27 6.49 12.59 -5.12
N ALA A 28 5.72 13.61 -4.80
CA ALA A 28 5.65 14.81 -5.62
C ALA A 28 7.05 15.46 -5.69
N GLY A 29 7.51 15.77 -6.89
CA GLY A 29 8.85 16.34 -7.10
C GLY A 29 9.98 15.33 -7.30
N CYS A 30 9.72 14.02 -7.10
CA CYS A 30 10.71 12.96 -7.36
C CYS A 30 10.55 12.32 -8.75
N HIS A 31 9.76 12.88 -9.63
CA HIS A 31 9.56 12.37 -10.99
C HIS A 31 9.43 13.49 -12.02
N MET A 32 9.89 13.21 -13.21
CA MET A 32 9.68 14.04 -14.40
C MET A 32 9.05 13.20 -15.50
N ILE A 33 8.09 13.79 -16.20
CA ILE A 33 7.38 13.13 -17.29
C ILE A 33 7.58 13.97 -18.55
N ARG A 34 8.00 13.33 -19.66
CA ARG A 34 8.02 14.02 -20.96
C ARG A 34 6.59 14.34 -21.38
N MET A 35 6.31 15.59 -21.69
CA MET A 35 4.96 16.05 -22.03
C MET A 35 4.31 15.24 -23.15
N ARG A 36 5.03 14.88 -24.20
CA ARG A 36 4.51 14.01 -25.27
C ARG A 36 4.00 12.66 -24.75
N CYS A 37 4.73 12.03 -23.78
CA CYS A 37 4.30 10.77 -23.18
C CYS A 37 3.08 10.96 -22.29
N PHE A 38 3.01 12.08 -21.58
CA PHE A 38 1.86 12.45 -20.78
C PHE A 38 0.61 12.67 -21.64
N ASP A 39 0.72 13.47 -22.69
CA ASP A 39 -0.38 13.78 -23.61
C ASP A 39 -0.94 12.50 -24.29
N GLU A 40 -0.06 11.55 -24.57
CA GLU A 40 -0.42 10.26 -25.17
C GLU A 40 -1.04 9.29 -24.15
N ALA A 41 -0.59 9.33 -22.88
CA ALA A 41 -1.09 8.44 -21.83
C ALA A 41 -2.35 8.98 -21.13
N VAL A 42 -2.49 10.31 -21.05
CA VAL A 42 -3.62 10.99 -20.39
C VAL A 42 -4.33 11.90 -21.40
N PRO A 43 -5.25 11.35 -22.20
CA PRO A 43 -5.96 12.13 -23.21
C PRO A 43 -6.64 13.38 -22.63
N ASN A 44 -6.52 14.50 -23.35
CA ASN A 44 -7.07 15.80 -22.94
C ASN A 44 -6.55 16.34 -21.60
N ARG A 45 -5.49 15.72 -21.04
CA ARG A 45 -4.93 16.07 -19.72
C ARG A 45 -5.96 16.03 -18.58
N MET A 46 -7.02 15.25 -18.75
CA MET A 46 -8.08 15.15 -17.75
C MET A 46 -7.73 14.10 -16.70
N ILE A 47 -7.77 14.49 -15.43
CA ILE A 47 -7.62 13.61 -14.29
C ILE A 47 -8.87 13.68 -13.41
N TYR A 48 -9.13 12.66 -12.63
CA TYR A 48 -10.23 12.62 -11.68
C TYR A 48 -10.03 13.73 -10.61
N PRO A 49 -11.01 14.62 -10.39
CA PRO A 49 -10.91 15.67 -9.40
C PRO A 49 -10.89 15.08 -7.99
N ALA A 50 -9.75 15.19 -7.33
CA ALA A 50 -9.55 14.66 -5.99
C ALA A 50 -8.65 15.60 -5.17
N ARG A 51 -8.87 15.62 -3.86
CA ARG A 51 -8.08 16.43 -2.94
C ARG A 51 -6.64 15.93 -2.78
N ARG A 52 -6.41 14.61 -3.00
CA ARG A 52 -5.13 13.91 -2.78
C ARG A 52 -4.86 12.95 -3.94
N GLY A 53 -3.67 12.37 -4.00
CA GLY A 53 -3.35 11.26 -4.90
C GLY A 53 -3.15 11.63 -6.37
N GLN A 54 -2.94 12.90 -6.70
CA GLN A 54 -2.73 13.37 -8.07
C GLN A 54 -1.55 12.67 -8.74
N ASN A 55 -0.48 12.38 -7.99
CA ASN A 55 0.71 11.72 -8.53
C ASN A 55 0.42 10.35 -9.14
N TYR A 56 -0.50 9.57 -8.54
CA TYR A 56 -0.91 8.28 -9.11
C TYR A 56 -1.59 8.45 -10.46
N GLN A 57 -2.41 9.49 -10.62
CA GLN A 57 -3.16 9.79 -11.84
C GLN A 57 -2.24 10.23 -12.99
N LEU A 58 -1.10 10.83 -12.66
CA LEU A 58 -0.10 11.22 -13.64
C LEU A 58 0.85 10.07 -13.99
N MET A 59 1.32 9.34 -12.97
CA MET A 59 2.35 8.33 -13.14
C MET A 59 1.83 7.01 -13.67
N LEU A 60 0.68 6.51 -13.18
CA LEU A 60 0.19 5.19 -13.57
C LEU A 60 -0.06 5.05 -15.07
N PRO A 61 -0.79 5.98 -15.74
CA PRO A 61 -1.00 5.86 -17.19
C PRO A 61 0.31 5.90 -17.99
N VAL A 62 1.25 6.74 -17.56
CA VAL A 62 2.56 6.88 -18.22
C VAL A 62 3.41 5.63 -18.00
N CYS A 63 3.49 5.12 -16.77
CA CYS A 63 4.25 3.90 -16.45
C CYS A 63 3.63 2.63 -17.06
N TYR A 64 2.34 2.63 -17.38
CA TYR A 64 1.71 1.54 -18.11
C TYR A 64 2.17 1.49 -19.57
N LYS A 65 2.35 2.64 -20.19
CA LYS A 65 2.58 2.77 -21.63
C LYS A 65 4.03 2.96 -22.01
N PHE A 66 4.83 3.57 -21.17
CA PHE A 66 6.20 3.97 -21.46
C PHE A 66 7.20 3.44 -20.43
N PRO A 67 8.42 3.13 -20.87
CA PRO A 67 9.52 2.81 -19.97
C PRO A 67 9.91 4.05 -19.15
N HIS A 68 10.51 3.81 -17.98
CA HIS A 68 11.05 4.87 -17.14
C HIS A 68 12.53 4.65 -16.88
N ALA A 69 13.26 5.73 -16.66
CA ALA A 69 14.62 5.73 -16.18
C ALA A 69 14.65 6.20 -14.71
N PHE A 70 15.64 5.75 -13.98
CA PHE A 70 15.89 6.17 -12.60
C PHE A 70 17.22 6.91 -12.52
N LEU A 71 17.21 8.06 -11.82
CA LEU A 71 18.41 8.81 -11.46
C LEU A 71 18.71 8.54 -9.98
N ASP A 72 19.83 7.86 -9.71
CA ASP A 72 20.27 7.55 -8.34
C ASP A 72 21.09 8.70 -7.75
N GLU A 73 20.49 9.89 -7.73
CA GLU A 73 21.07 11.10 -7.19
C GLU A 73 20.08 11.80 -6.23
N PRO A 74 20.53 12.39 -5.12
CA PRO A 74 19.66 13.09 -4.16
C PRO A 74 19.30 14.50 -4.66
N LEU A 75 18.41 14.58 -5.66
CA LEU A 75 18.03 15.83 -6.32
C LEU A 75 16.84 16.54 -5.66
N TYR A 76 16.18 15.94 -4.67
CA TYR A 76 14.98 16.49 -4.07
C TYR A 76 15.00 16.43 -2.54
N GLY A 77 14.76 17.59 -1.90
CA GLY A 77 14.61 17.71 -0.46
C GLY A 77 13.14 17.77 -0.05
N TYR A 78 12.65 16.75 0.68
CA TYR A 78 11.29 16.73 1.21
C TYR A 78 11.23 17.30 2.62
N VAL A 79 10.65 18.50 2.78
CA VAL A 79 10.47 19.15 4.09
C VAL A 79 9.15 18.68 4.71
N LYS A 80 9.24 18.07 5.91
CA LYS A 80 8.06 17.66 6.68
C LYS A 80 7.65 18.74 7.66
N TYR A 81 6.41 19.18 7.57
CA TYR A 81 5.81 20.11 8.53
C TYR A 81 4.91 19.35 9.49
N GLN A 82 4.89 19.80 10.76
CA GLN A 82 4.02 19.20 11.80
C GLN A 82 2.53 19.28 11.44
N ASN A 83 2.11 20.31 10.73
CA ASN A 83 0.73 20.55 10.30
C ASN A 83 0.50 20.20 8.81
N GLY A 84 1.28 19.29 8.24
CA GLY A 84 1.12 18.84 6.86
C GLY A 84 -0.23 18.14 6.62
N MET A 85 -0.67 18.05 5.37
CA MET A 85 -1.95 17.42 4.96
C MET A 85 -2.17 16.01 5.51
N SER A 86 -1.12 15.28 5.87
CA SER A 86 -1.19 13.93 6.43
C SER A 86 -1.27 13.88 7.96
N ALA A 87 -1.09 15.02 8.65
CA ALA A 87 -1.05 15.08 10.11
C ALA A 87 -2.45 14.98 10.76
N GLY A 88 -3.53 15.24 10.01
CA GLY A 88 -4.89 15.29 10.52
C GLY A 88 -5.67 13.96 10.52
N ASP A 89 -5.09 12.87 10.02
CA ASP A 89 -5.82 11.57 9.94
C ASP A 89 -5.54 10.75 11.22
N VAL A 90 -6.12 11.16 12.35
CA VAL A 90 -5.85 10.57 13.67
C VAL A 90 -6.89 9.53 14.07
N THR A 91 -8.17 9.72 13.70
CA THR A 91 -9.26 8.81 14.04
C THR A 91 -9.37 7.65 13.04
N GLU A 92 -10.07 6.58 13.45
CA GLU A 92 -10.41 5.47 12.57
C GLU A 92 -11.16 5.96 11.32
N THR A 93 -12.17 6.79 11.52
CA THR A 93 -12.99 7.38 10.45
C THR A 93 -12.14 8.17 9.45
N ASP A 94 -11.19 8.97 9.93
CA ASP A 94 -10.30 9.74 9.06
C ASP A 94 -9.39 8.84 8.23
N LYS A 95 -8.81 7.81 8.87
CA LYS A 95 -7.97 6.83 8.16
C LYS A 95 -8.77 6.06 7.11
N LEU A 96 -9.96 5.57 7.45
CA LEU A 96 -10.82 4.84 6.52
C LEU A 96 -11.30 5.72 5.37
N ARG A 97 -11.67 6.97 5.63
CA ARG A 97 -11.99 7.95 4.60
C ARG A 97 -10.82 8.16 3.64
N ARG A 98 -9.62 8.36 4.17
CA ARG A 98 -8.41 8.50 3.34
C ARG A 98 -8.13 7.27 2.48
N ILE A 99 -8.30 6.07 3.03
CA ILE A 99 -8.15 4.81 2.30
C ILE A 99 -9.16 4.76 1.15
N ALA A 100 -10.43 5.08 1.40
CA ALA A 100 -11.48 5.09 0.39
C ALA A 100 -11.24 6.14 -0.72
N GLU A 101 -10.79 7.35 -0.35
CA GLU A 101 -10.42 8.39 -1.32
C GLU A 101 -9.30 7.92 -2.25
N HIS A 102 -8.24 7.32 -1.70
CA HIS A 102 -7.12 6.80 -2.51
C HIS A 102 -7.52 5.61 -3.39
N GLU A 103 -8.34 4.71 -2.88
CA GLU A 103 -8.88 3.59 -3.65
C GLU A 103 -9.70 4.08 -4.84
N THR A 104 -10.61 5.03 -4.60
CA THR A 104 -11.41 5.66 -5.66
C THR A 104 -10.52 6.28 -6.75
N ILE A 105 -9.46 6.98 -6.35
CA ILE A 105 -8.50 7.57 -7.30
C ILE A 105 -7.85 6.50 -8.16
N LEU A 106 -7.40 5.39 -7.58
CA LEU A 106 -6.77 4.31 -8.35
C LEU A 106 -7.76 3.62 -9.28
N LEU A 107 -9.00 3.37 -8.83
CA LEU A 107 -10.07 2.81 -9.65
C LEU A 107 -10.40 3.72 -10.85
N GLN A 108 -10.57 5.03 -10.61
CA GLN A 108 -10.84 5.99 -11.68
C GLN A 108 -9.65 6.12 -12.65
N THR A 109 -8.43 6.06 -12.13
CA THR A 109 -7.21 6.09 -12.96
C THR A 109 -7.11 4.84 -13.83
N ALA A 110 -7.30 3.65 -13.26
CA ALA A 110 -7.27 2.40 -14.00
C ALA A 110 -8.31 2.36 -15.12
N LYS A 111 -9.52 2.89 -14.86
CA LYS A 111 -10.59 3.00 -15.87
C LYS A 111 -10.22 3.88 -17.05
N GLN A 112 -9.35 4.88 -16.87
CA GLN A 112 -8.92 5.78 -17.95
C GLN A 112 -7.80 5.17 -18.81
N ILE A 113 -7.07 4.19 -18.30
CA ILE A 113 -5.97 3.55 -19.04
C ILE A 113 -6.55 2.55 -20.03
N LYS A 114 -6.24 2.73 -21.31
CA LYS A 114 -6.59 1.76 -22.35
C LYS A 114 -5.73 0.51 -22.22
N MET A 115 -6.29 -0.54 -21.63
CA MET A 115 -5.63 -1.84 -21.45
C MET A 115 -6.58 -2.98 -21.82
N PRO A 116 -6.07 -4.21 -22.11
CA PRO A 116 -6.89 -5.40 -22.30
C PRO A 116 -7.75 -5.70 -21.07
N GLU A 117 -8.95 -6.23 -21.29
CA GLU A 117 -9.90 -6.52 -20.18
C GLU A 117 -9.29 -7.41 -19.08
N ALA A 118 -8.51 -8.42 -19.46
CA ALA A 118 -7.85 -9.30 -18.50
C ALA A 118 -6.86 -8.55 -17.60
N GLU A 119 -6.14 -7.56 -18.15
CA GLU A 119 -5.23 -6.72 -17.36
C GLU A 119 -6.02 -5.74 -16.47
N TYR A 120 -7.13 -5.20 -16.98
CA TYR A 120 -7.99 -4.34 -16.19
C TYR A 120 -8.57 -5.08 -14.98
N GLN A 121 -9.08 -6.30 -15.15
CA GLN A 121 -9.54 -7.13 -14.03
C GLN A 121 -8.42 -7.41 -13.03
N LYS A 122 -7.22 -7.72 -13.52
CA LYS A 122 -6.04 -7.85 -12.64
C LYS A 122 -5.71 -6.57 -11.88
N CYS A 123 -5.88 -5.39 -12.50
CA CYS A 123 -5.71 -4.11 -11.79
C CYS A 123 -6.74 -3.97 -10.67
N LEU A 124 -8.01 -4.28 -10.92
CA LEU A 124 -9.06 -4.22 -9.91
C LEU A 124 -8.76 -5.15 -8.72
N ASP A 125 -8.32 -6.38 -8.99
CA ASP A 125 -7.92 -7.34 -7.96
C ASP A 125 -6.73 -6.82 -7.11
N GLU A 126 -5.73 -6.24 -7.75
CA GLU A 126 -4.57 -5.67 -7.03
C GLU A 126 -4.97 -4.46 -6.18
N ILE A 127 -5.88 -3.61 -6.67
CA ILE A 127 -6.42 -2.47 -5.92
C ILE A 127 -7.22 -2.98 -4.71
N GLU A 128 -8.12 -3.94 -4.90
CA GLU A 128 -8.92 -4.52 -3.81
C GLU A 128 -8.01 -5.13 -2.73
N LYS A 129 -7.01 -5.92 -3.12
CA LYS A 129 -6.02 -6.50 -2.19
C LYS A 129 -5.27 -5.44 -1.40
N ARG A 130 -4.76 -4.41 -2.09
CA ARG A 130 -4.00 -3.33 -1.47
C ARG A 130 -4.80 -2.61 -0.38
N TYR A 131 -6.03 -2.22 -0.71
CA TYR A 131 -6.84 -1.45 0.22
C TYR A 131 -7.50 -2.31 1.29
N ALA A 132 -7.79 -3.56 1.02
CA ALA A 132 -8.16 -4.54 2.05
C ALA A 132 -7.04 -4.71 3.08
N LEU A 133 -5.78 -4.77 2.64
CA LEU A 133 -4.64 -4.86 3.55
C LEU A 133 -4.49 -3.59 4.41
N GLN A 134 -4.67 -2.40 3.85
CA GLN A 134 -4.62 -1.15 4.61
C GLN A 134 -5.75 -1.07 5.65
N ARG A 135 -6.99 -1.44 5.28
CA ARG A 135 -8.13 -1.51 6.21
C ARG A 135 -7.91 -2.58 7.27
N PHE A 136 -7.30 -3.71 6.94
CA PHE A 136 -6.95 -4.77 7.89
C PHE A 136 -6.02 -4.25 8.99
N TYR A 137 -4.96 -3.52 8.64
CA TYR A 137 -4.06 -2.94 9.64
C TYR A 137 -4.75 -1.80 10.43
N THR A 138 -5.55 -0.97 9.78
CA THR A 138 -6.35 0.06 10.47
C THR A 138 -7.29 -0.58 11.48
N ALA A 139 -7.96 -1.68 11.13
CA ALA A 139 -8.83 -2.42 12.05
C ALA A 139 -8.08 -2.97 13.28
N ILE A 140 -6.83 -3.38 13.13
CA ILE A 140 -5.96 -3.79 14.25
C ILE A 140 -5.64 -2.60 15.15
N ASP A 141 -5.23 -1.46 14.57
CA ASP A 141 -4.86 -0.25 15.30
C ASP A 141 -6.02 0.25 16.19
N PHE A 142 -7.23 0.24 15.64
CA PHE A 142 -8.45 0.72 16.32
C PHE A 142 -9.27 -0.39 16.99
N ARG A 143 -8.81 -1.64 16.96
CA ARG A 143 -9.48 -2.79 17.58
C ARG A 143 -10.89 -3.05 17.02
N ASN A 144 -11.14 -2.71 15.76
CA ASN A 144 -12.40 -2.94 15.06
C ASN A 144 -12.45 -4.39 14.54
N LYS A 145 -13.12 -5.26 15.30
CA LYS A 145 -13.17 -6.70 15.01
C LYS A 145 -14.02 -7.04 13.79
N VAL A 146 -15.09 -6.27 13.56
CA VAL A 146 -15.97 -6.48 12.39
C VAL A 146 -15.19 -6.20 11.12
N LEU A 147 -14.61 -5.01 11.02
CA LEU A 147 -13.77 -4.61 9.89
C LEU A 147 -12.59 -5.59 9.69
N LEU A 148 -11.96 -6.04 10.78
CA LEU A 148 -10.86 -7.01 10.72
C LEU A 148 -11.29 -8.33 10.04
N GLN A 149 -12.48 -8.83 10.38
CA GLN A 149 -13.01 -10.08 9.80
C GLN A 149 -13.36 -9.91 8.33
N GLU A 150 -14.01 -8.81 7.97
CA GLU A 150 -14.37 -8.47 6.59
C GLU A 150 -13.14 -8.38 5.70
N GLN A 151 -12.14 -7.62 6.14
CA GLN A 151 -10.92 -7.43 5.34
C GLN A 151 -10.08 -8.71 5.23
N TYR A 152 -10.04 -9.52 6.29
CA TYR A 152 -9.40 -10.83 6.23
C TYR A 152 -10.08 -11.77 5.23
N ALA A 153 -11.42 -11.74 5.12
CA ALA A 153 -12.15 -12.53 4.13
C ALA A 153 -11.80 -12.11 2.69
N ILE A 154 -11.69 -10.79 2.42
CA ILE A 154 -11.27 -10.26 1.13
C ILE A 154 -9.85 -10.72 0.80
N LEU A 155 -8.90 -10.55 1.72
CA LEU A 155 -7.52 -11.01 1.52
C LEU A 155 -7.43 -12.51 1.26
N LYS A 156 -8.28 -13.32 1.92
CA LYS A 156 -8.37 -14.76 1.69
C LYS A 156 -8.93 -15.09 0.30
N LYS A 157 -9.97 -14.39 -0.14
CA LYS A 157 -10.55 -14.52 -1.50
C LYS A 157 -9.48 -14.36 -2.58
N HIS A 158 -8.58 -13.39 -2.42
CA HIS A 158 -7.50 -13.09 -3.35
C HIS A 158 -6.20 -13.89 -3.11
N GLY A 159 -6.18 -14.85 -2.20
CA GLY A 159 -4.97 -15.61 -1.89
C GLY A 159 -3.83 -14.78 -1.27
N ALA A 160 -4.14 -13.60 -0.73
CA ALA A 160 -3.17 -12.63 -0.20
C ALA A 160 -2.86 -12.81 1.31
N VAL A 161 -3.33 -13.89 1.92
CA VAL A 161 -3.11 -14.17 3.35
C VAL A 161 -1.74 -14.82 3.56
N THR A 162 -0.76 -14.01 3.93
CA THR A 162 0.56 -14.50 4.36
C THR A 162 0.52 -15.13 5.76
N HIS A 163 1.60 -15.79 6.16
CA HIS A 163 1.76 -16.33 7.52
C HIS A 163 1.56 -15.24 8.59
N ASP A 164 2.14 -14.06 8.38
CA ASP A 164 2.07 -12.94 9.32
C ASP A 164 0.65 -12.35 9.40
N ILE A 165 -0.03 -12.18 8.29
CA ILE A 165 -1.44 -11.74 8.27
C ILE A 165 -2.32 -12.74 9.04
N LYS A 166 -2.12 -14.04 8.83
CA LYS A 166 -2.84 -15.10 9.54
C LYS A 166 -2.55 -15.06 11.05
N LYS A 167 -1.31 -14.84 11.45
CA LYS A 167 -0.88 -14.69 12.85
C LYS A 167 -1.53 -13.47 13.49
N LEU A 168 -1.47 -12.30 12.82
CA LEU A 168 -2.09 -11.06 13.28
C LEU A 168 -3.61 -11.18 13.41
N TYR A 169 -4.28 -11.79 12.42
CA TYR A 169 -5.71 -12.03 12.47
C TYR A 169 -6.10 -12.89 13.67
N ARG A 170 -5.43 -14.03 13.90
CA ARG A 170 -5.69 -14.92 15.03
C ARG A 170 -5.52 -14.20 16.37
N ARG A 171 -4.48 -13.37 16.50
CA ARG A 171 -4.18 -12.61 17.71
C ARG A 171 -5.25 -11.55 18.04
N ASN A 172 -5.85 -10.93 17.02
CA ASN A 172 -6.72 -9.76 17.20
C ASN A 172 -8.22 -10.08 17.06
N ARG A 173 -8.61 -11.25 16.54
CA ARG A 173 -10.03 -11.57 16.28
C ARG A 173 -10.87 -11.77 17.54
N THR A 174 -10.29 -12.27 18.65
CA THR A 174 -11.00 -12.50 19.91
C THR A 174 -10.15 -12.12 21.12
N VAL A 175 -10.79 -11.78 22.23
CA VAL A 175 -10.10 -11.45 23.50
C VAL A 175 -9.35 -12.69 24.04
N LEU A 176 -9.97 -13.87 23.94
CA LEU A 176 -9.37 -15.15 24.39
C LEU A 176 -8.04 -15.46 23.64
N HIS A 177 -8.01 -15.30 22.33
CA HIS A 177 -6.80 -15.54 21.54
C HIS A 177 -5.67 -14.57 21.91
N LYS A 178 -6.01 -13.34 22.31
CA LYS A 178 -5.04 -12.36 22.76
C LYS A 178 -4.41 -12.75 24.10
N LEU A 179 -5.20 -13.33 25.01
CA LEU A 179 -4.72 -13.86 26.28
C LEU A 179 -3.85 -15.11 26.07
N CYS A 180 -4.31 -16.08 25.30
CA CYS A 180 -3.55 -17.29 24.98
C CYS A 180 -2.22 -16.98 24.29
N PHE A 181 -2.19 -15.97 23.39
CA PHE A 181 -0.96 -15.57 22.71
C PHE A 181 0.03 -14.88 23.66
N LYS A 182 -0.45 -14.02 24.59
CA LYS A 182 0.39 -13.45 25.65
C LYS A 182 1.01 -14.50 26.54
N PHE A 183 0.24 -15.53 26.93
CA PHE A 183 0.74 -16.67 27.71
C PHE A 183 1.78 -17.48 26.92
N TYR A 184 1.57 -17.70 25.63
CA TYR A 184 2.49 -18.44 24.77
C TYR A 184 3.81 -17.66 24.54
N GLU A 185 3.77 -16.36 24.27
CA GLU A 185 4.98 -15.52 24.12
C GLU A 185 5.70 -15.35 25.48
N GLY A 186 4.96 -15.17 26.57
CA GLY A 186 5.52 -15.13 27.92
C GLY A 186 6.24 -16.43 28.29
N GLY A 187 5.67 -17.59 27.93
CA GLY A 187 6.27 -18.89 28.14
C GLY A 187 7.55 -19.11 27.31
N LYS A 188 7.60 -18.66 26.06
CA LYS A 188 8.83 -18.71 25.23
C LYS A 188 9.96 -17.88 25.80
N ASN A 189 9.68 -16.65 26.24
CA ASN A 189 10.68 -15.78 26.86
C ASN A 189 11.18 -16.35 28.18
N TYR A 190 10.31 -17.05 28.93
CA TYR A 190 10.69 -17.71 30.18
C TYR A 190 11.64 -18.88 29.93
N VAL A 191 11.36 -19.72 28.94
CA VAL A 191 12.19 -20.86 28.57
C VAL A 191 13.55 -20.41 27.99
N GLN A 192 13.60 -19.34 27.18
CA GLN A 192 14.86 -18.77 26.70
C GLN A 192 15.73 -18.23 27.83
N ASN A 193 15.14 -17.49 28.77
CA ASN A 193 15.87 -16.97 29.93
C ASN A 193 16.39 -18.05 30.87
N PHE A 194 15.72 -19.22 30.95
CA PHE A 194 16.23 -20.37 31.71
C PHE A 194 17.34 -21.12 30.96
N GLY A 195 17.26 -21.22 29.64
CA GLY A 195 18.32 -21.83 28.83
C GLY A 195 19.63 -21.07 28.87
N ASP A 196 19.58 -19.75 28.94
CA ASP A 196 20.79 -18.89 29.03
C ASP A 196 21.41 -18.88 30.43
N ARG A 197 20.62 -19.09 31.49
CA ARG A 197 21.10 -19.25 32.86
C ARG A 197 21.73 -20.61 33.18
N ALA A 198 21.36 -21.63 32.39
CA ALA A 198 21.93 -22.98 32.56
C ALA A 198 23.24 -23.19 31.78
N ARG A 199 23.72 -22.19 31.05
CA ARG A 199 25.00 -22.18 30.31
C ARG A 199 26.10 -21.29 30.92
N LEU A 200 25.85 -20.73 32.09
CA LEU A 200 26.85 -20.07 32.95
C LEU A 200 27.16 -20.95 34.14
#